data_3f840f9ef979f8f1cf3a8043fd11ac9e
#
_entry.id   3f840f9ef979f8f1cf3a8043fd11ac9e
#
_cell.length_a   1.000
_cell.length_b   1.000
_cell.length_c   1.000
_cell.angle_alpha   90.00
_cell.angle_beta   90.00
_cell.angle_gamma   90.00
#
_symmetry.space_group_name_H-M   'P 1'
#
loop_
_entity.id
_entity.type
_entity.pdbx_description
1 polymer ?
#
loop_
_entity_poly.entity_id
_entity_poly.type
_entity_poly.pdbx_seq_one_letter_code
_entity_poly.pdbx_strand_id
1 'polypeptide(L)'
;GTVTDFNGNFTMNLDQGKGETLLVSFLGMKTSSYFVNCRKNVSNITVTLSDDKQLLDEVVVIGYGTAKAKDLTGSVSRLSEKDVEMAPMTSNIASMIQGKAAGVNVMISNASPTSPVSLVIRGQASLSGDGQPLWVIDGVPQYSASISGDVSNTLYNLDLNDVQSIDILKDASATAIYGSRAANGVVIVTTKTGSEGMKPTIEFNARYGWQELNSNDMKTLNAEEYKTYSKKANLLEAFRNGGITYFNRKYMDLNKFNLINTSQWDMTDIDNLWLPNAYYNGHDNYWDMMTQSAAVQNYNISIRGGSPKTSYYASVSYKDQDGIVKGSNSRTFGGRFNFESMVSDKLKFGMNMDASSRSANQKDNMIHRLIKMRPDYPAYNEDGTINTIDFYTKNPLVELKDLNYSVSRNINASGFLEYNIFKFLKLRTTFNAQYGNAKSESFTRRYYDSDTNSGSQKDAQNYTIVWDNLLTFYKTMGKHDLQAMLGHSVEHISTDYMSASGTNYPDDDILTNLGSAAKRGKMNSNKSAASLVSVFARAQYKYNDRYLLT
;
A
#
# COMPACT_ATOMS: atom_id res chain seq x y z
N GLY A 1 29.87 12.32 -13.32
CA GLY A 1 29.06 12.71 -14.48
C GLY A 1 29.08 14.21 -14.68
N THR A 2 28.68 14.68 -15.84
CA THR A 2 28.56 16.09 -16.18
C THR A 2 27.24 16.32 -16.94
N VAL A 3 26.81 17.58 -17.03
CA VAL A 3 25.62 17.99 -17.79
C VAL A 3 26.11 18.90 -18.93
N THR A 4 25.45 18.87 -20.07
CA THR A 4 25.74 19.76 -21.19
C THR A 4 25.32 21.19 -20.87
N ASP A 5 26.02 22.16 -21.48
CA ASP A 5 25.57 23.53 -21.52
C ASP A 5 24.39 23.73 -22.49
N PHE A 6 23.89 24.97 -22.63
CA PHE A 6 22.77 25.30 -23.50
C PHE A 6 23.03 25.01 -24.98
N ASN A 7 24.29 24.94 -25.40
CA ASN A 7 24.72 24.65 -26.78
C ASN A 7 25.03 23.15 -26.98
N GLY A 8 24.82 22.32 -25.96
CA GLY A 8 25.11 20.88 -26.01
C GLY A 8 26.58 20.52 -25.77
N ASN A 9 27.44 21.48 -25.36
CA ASN A 9 28.83 21.18 -25.06
C ASN A 9 28.98 20.63 -23.65
N PHE A 10 29.90 19.70 -23.46
CA PHE A 10 30.23 19.15 -22.14
C PHE A 10 31.74 19.01 -21.97
N THR A 11 32.19 19.07 -20.74
CA THR A 11 33.57 18.78 -20.36
C THR A 11 33.54 17.82 -19.19
N MET A 12 34.37 16.81 -19.25
CA MET A 12 34.44 15.77 -18.20
C MET A 12 35.90 15.38 -17.98
N ASN A 13 36.29 15.25 -16.72
CA ASN A 13 37.59 14.72 -16.34
C ASN A 13 37.45 13.20 -16.16
N LEU A 14 38.27 12.45 -16.87
CA LEU A 14 38.35 10.99 -16.80
C LEU A 14 39.73 10.57 -16.33
N ASP A 15 39.82 9.43 -15.64
CA ASP A 15 41.09 8.92 -15.15
C ASP A 15 42.01 8.49 -16.30
N GLN A 16 43.26 8.94 -16.25
CA GLN A 16 44.24 8.60 -17.28
C GLN A 16 44.64 7.11 -17.19
N GLY A 17 44.70 6.47 -18.35
CA GLY A 17 45.30 5.13 -18.52
C GLY A 17 44.30 3.98 -18.66
N LYS A 18 43.01 4.17 -18.38
CA LYS A 18 41.96 3.18 -18.66
C LYS A 18 40.99 3.70 -19.70
N GLY A 19 40.42 2.80 -20.52
CA GLY A 19 39.29 3.18 -21.38
C GLY A 19 38.02 3.27 -20.56
N GLU A 20 37.24 4.32 -20.74
CA GLU A 20 35.99 4.59 -20.05
C GLU A 20 34.84 4.64 -21.04
N THR A 21 33.66 4.17 -20.65
CA THR A 21 32.45 4.26 -21.48
C THR A 21 31.58 5.42 -20.99
N LEU A 22 31.42 6.42 -21.82
CA LEU A 22 30.48 7.51 -21.58
C LEU A 22 29.07 7.07 -21.94
N LEU A 23 28.15 7.20 -21.00
CA LEU A 23 26.72 7.05 -21.24
C LEU A 23 26.12 8.44 -21.40
N VAL A 24 25.60 8.75 -22.57
CA VAL A 24 24.95 10.02 -22.87
C VAL A 24 23.45 9.79 -23.00
N SER A 25 22.67 10.46 -22.18
CA SER A 25 21.21 10.33 -22.16
C SER A 25 20.54 11.70 -22.19
N PHE A 26 19.42 11.78 -22.86
CA PHE A 26 18.54 12.95 -22.88
C PHE A 26 17.08 12.47 -22.86
N LEU A 27 16.19 13.25 -22.28
CA LEU A 27 14.78 12.91 -22.17
C LEU A 27 14.15 12.74 -23.56
N GLY A 28 13.59 11.58 -23.85
CA GLY A 28 12.98 11.26 -25.16
C GLY A 28 13.96 10.75 -26.22
N MET A 29 15.23 10.52 -25.87
CA MET A 29 16.24 9.99 -26.78
C MET A 29 16.85 8.69 -26.26
N LYS A 30 17.28 7.81 -27.16
CA LYS A 30 18.01 6.58 -26.78
C LYS A 30 19.32 6.94 -26.13
N THR A 31 19.58 6.33 -24.97
CA THR A 31 20.90 6.42 -24.35
C THR A 31 21.96 5.86 -25.28
N SER A 32 22.95 6.65 -25.60
CA SER A 32 24.09 6.26 -26.44
C SER A 32 25.32 6.00 -25.55
N SER A 33 26.02 4.91 -25.84
CA SER A 33 27.28 4.58 -25.19
C SER A 33 28.45 4.88 -26.13
N TYR A 34 29.42 5.63 -25.64
CA TYR A 34 30.62 5.98 -26.41
C TYR A 34 31.87 5.60 -25.62
N PHE A 35 32.69 4.73 -26.19
CA PHE A 35 33.93 4.32 -25.56
C PHE A 35 35.04 5.34 -25.82
N VAL A 36 35.65 5.87 -24.75
CA VAL A 36 36.73 6.84 -24.79
C VAL A 36 38.03 6.16 -24.34
N ASN A 37 39.06 6.25 -25.15
CA ASN A 37 40.39 5.76 -24.76
C ASN A 37 41.15 6.91 -24.07
N CYS A 38 41.22 6.86 -22.74
CA CYS A 38 41.80 7.91 -21.89
C CYS A 38 43.34 7.96 -21.87
N ARG A 39 44.03 7.41 -22.87
CA ARG A 39 45.49 7.51 -22.97
C ARG A 39 46.03 8.87 -23.41
N LYS A 40 45.18 9.73 -23.98
CA LYS A 40 45.48 11.11 -24.38
C LYS A 40 44.25 11.98 -24.12
N ASN A 41 44.44 13.27 -23.96
CA ASN A 41 43.34 14.21 -23.94
C ASN A 41 42.57 14.12 -25.28
N VAL A 42 41.31 13.79 -25.18
CA VAL A 42 40.41 13.67 -26.34
C VAL A 42 39.57 14.95 -26.40
N SER A 43 39.66 15.67 -27.50
CA SER A 43 38.80 16.82 -27.77
C SER A 43 37.87 16.53 -28.93
N ASN A 44 36.72 17.19 -28.98
CA ASN A 44 35.73 17.12 -30.06
C ASN A 44 35.04 15.73 -30.22
N ILE A 45 34.58 15.17 -29.13
CA ILE A 45 33.65 14.02 -29.19
C ILE A 45 32.27 14.57 -29.51
N THR A 46 31.70 14.19 -30.66
CA THR A 46 30.30 14.47 -30.99
C THR A 46 29.49 13.21 -30.81
N VAL A 47 28.51 13.25 -29.91
CA VAL A 47 27.57 12.14 -29.72
C VAL A 47 26.21 12.58 -30.24
N THR A 48 25.75 11.90 -31.29
CA THR A 48 24.40 12.13 -31.83
C THR A 48 23.44 11.16 -31.16
N LEU A 49 22.45 11.70 -30.47
CA LEU A 49 21.36 10.92 -29.91
C LEU A 49 20.28 10.73 -30.97
N SER A 50 19.72 9.53 -31.04
CA SER A 50 18.56 9.24 -31.88
C SER A 50 17.29 9.24 -31.03
N ASP A 51 16.19 9.66 -31.63
CA ASP A 51 14.88 9.60 -30.98
C ASP A 51 14.59 8.19 -30.45
N ASP A 52 14.12 8.10 -29.24
CA ASP A 52 13.64 6.85 -28.70
C ASP A 52 12.23 6.57 -29.25
N LYS A 53 12.19 5.97 -30.43
CA LYS A 53 10.93 5.61 -31.09
C LYS A 53 10.09 4.64 -30.26
N GLN A 54 10.70 3.90 -29.30
CA GLN A 54 9.94 3.02 -28.42
C GLN A 54 9.09 3.83 -27.42
N LEU A 55 9.60 4.96 -26.91
CA LEU A 55 8.82 5.88 -26.07
C LEU A 55 7.69 6.59 -26.84
N LEU A 56 7.90 6.86 -28.14
CA LEU A 56 6.92 7.56 -28.97
C LEU A 56 5.77 6.66 -29.46
N ASP A 57 6.01 5.36 -29.56
CA ASP A 57 5.00 4.37 -29.96
C ASP A 57 4.40 3.61 -28.76
N GLU A 58 4.77 3.99 -27.56
CA GLU A 58 4.24 3.37 -26.35
C GLU A 58 2.72 3.57 -26.26
N VAL A 59 2.01 2.46 -26.09
CA VAL A 59 0.55 2.45 -25.99
C VAL A 59 0.15 2.57 -24.52
N VAL A 60 -0.59 3.60 -24.20
CA VAL A 60 -1.13 3.87 -22.85
C VAL A 60 -2.59 3.46 -22.82
N VAL A 61 -2.99 2.79 -21.75
CA VAL A 61 -4.40 2.48 -21.51
C VAL A 61 -5.09 3.73 -20.98
N ILE A 62 -6.13 4.18 -21.65
CA ILE A 62 -6.96 5.32 -21.23
C ILE A 62 -8.43 4.90 -21.24
N GLY A 63 -8.95 4.69 -20.05
CA GLY A 63 -10.34 4.26 -19.87
C GLY A 63 -10.59 2.92 -20.57
N TYR A 64 -11.61 2.89 -21.39
CA TYR A 64 -12.01 1.70 -22.13
C TYR A 64 -11.28 1.55 -23.48
N GLY A 65 -10.15 2.22 -23.68
CA GLY A 65 -9.38 2.16 -24.92
C GLY A 65 -7.89 2.33 -24.70
N THR A 66 -7.14 2.24 -25.78
CA THR A 66 -5.71 2.48 -25.79
C THR A 66 -5.40 3.63 -26.74
N ALA A 67 -4.43 4.48 -26.37
CA ALA A 67 -3.91 5.51 -27.26
C ALA A 67 -2.38 5.49 -27.20
N LYS A 68 -1.75 5.99 -28.27
CA LYS A 68 -0.30 6.19 -28.23
C LYS A 68 0.02 7.32 -27.25
N ALA A 69 1.10 7.19 -26.47
CA ALA A 69 1.50 8.20 -25.51
C ALA A 69 1.61 9.61 -26.12
N LYS A 70 2.06 9.72 -27.35
CA LYS A 70 2.16 10.96 -28.12
C LYS A 70 0.81 11.60 -28.51
N ASP A 71 -0.24 10.80 -28.55
CA ASP A 71 -1.60 11.24 -28.96
C ASP A 71 -2.45 11.61 -27.73
N LEU A 72 -1.87 11.59 -26.51
CA LEU A 72 -2.55 11.99 -25.29
C LEU A 72 -2.46 13.50 -25.09
N THR A 73 -3.62 14.15 -24.99
CA THR A 73 -3.73 15.58 -24.65
C THR A 73 -3.69 15.84 -23.14
N GLY A 74 -3.89 14.80 -22.33
CA GLY A 74 -3.92 14.88 -20.87
C GLY A 74 -2.58 14.52 -20.22
N SER A 75 -2.38 14.98 -18.98
CA SER A 75 -1.22 14.64 -18.16
C SER A 75 -1.35 13.21 -17.63
N VAL A 76 -0.63 12.29 -18.24
CA VAL A 76 -0.55 10.90 -17.83
C VAL A 76 0.88 10.60 -17.39
N SER A 77 1.03 9.87 -16.28
CA SER A 77 2.32 9.29 -15.88
C SER A 77 2.24 7.78 -15.99
N ARG A 78 3.26 7.18 -16.59
CA ARG A 78 3.36 5.73 -16.76
C ARG A 78 4.56 5.18 -16.01
N LEU A 79 4.35 4.07 -15.32
CA LEU A 79 5.40 3.21 -14.81
C LEU A 79 5.43 1.95 -15.67
N SER A 80 6.59 1.65 -16.23
CA SER A 80 6.83 0.47 -17.06
C SER A 80 7.08 -0.79 -16.23
N GLU A 81 7.10 -1.96 -16.88
CA GLU A 81 7.48 -3.23 -16.25
C GLU A 81 8.83 -3.13 -15.53
N LYS A 82 9.83 -2.46 -16.12
CA LYS A 82 11.14 -2.23 -15.49
C LYS A 82 11.06 -1.42 -14.20
N ASP A 83 10.20 -0.39 -14.17
CA ASP A 83 10.01 0.43 -12.96
C ASP A 83 9.37 -0.38 -11.84
N VAL A 84 8.51 -1.34 -12.22
CA VAL A 84 7.87 -2.29 -11.32
C VAL A 84 8.87 -3.30 -10.77
N GLU A 85 9.71 -3.88 -11.63
CA GLU A 85 10.73 -4.87 -11.26
C GLU A 85 11.81 -4.30 -10.33
N MET A 86 12.19 -3.03 -10.54
CA MET A 86 13.18 -2.34 -9.70
C MET A 86 12.59 -1.79 -8.40
N ALA A 87 11.31 -1.95 -8.16
CA ALA A 87 10.69 -1.45 -6.94
C ALA A 87 11.12 -2.25 -5.72
N PRO A 88 11.25 -1.58 -4.55
CA PRO A 88 11.49 -2.27 -3.29
C PRO A 88 10.44 -3.34 -3.03
N MET A 89 10.79 -4.36 -2.25
CA MET A 89 9.82 -5.35 -1.78
C MET A 89 8.83 -4.65 -0.84
N THR A 90 7.67 -4.31 -1.37
CA THR A 90 6.62 -3.64 -0.61
C THR A 90 5.37 -4.50 -0.56
N SER A 91 4.56 -4.28 0.45
CA SER A 91 3.28 -4.99 0.59
C SER A 91 2.18 -4.45 -0.32
N ASN A 92 2.35 -3.23 -0.84
CA ASN A 92 1.28 -2.53 -1.54
C ASN A 92 1.78 -1.87 -2.83
N ILE A 93 1.03 -2.07 -3.92
CA ILE A 93 1.31 -1.48 -5.23
C ILE A 93 1.36 0.06 -5.19
N ALA A 94 0.56 0.71 -4.35
CA ALA A 94 0.57 2.17 -4.24
C ALA A 94 1.92 2.71 -3.76
N SER A 95 2.65 1.96 -2.92
CA SER A 95 3.98 2.38 -2.45
C SER A 95 5.04 2.42 -3.55
N MET A 96 4.84 1.67 -4.63
CA MET A 96 5.75 1.68 -5.78
C MET A 96 5.70 2.99 -6.58
N ILE A 97 4.59 3.70 -6.49
CA ILE A 97 4.35 4.96 -7.20
C ILE A 97 5.10 6.12 -6.51
N GLN A 98 5.48 5.93 -5.24
CA GLN A 98 6.12 6.95 -4.44
C GLN A 98 7.38 7.51 -5.11
N GLY A 99 7.43 8.83 -5.33
CA GLY A 99 8.55 9.52 -5.94
C GLY A 99 8.71 9.31 -7.46
N LYS A 100 7.87 8.47 -8.10
CA LYS A 100 7.99 8.16 -9.54
C LYS A 100 7.02 8.92 -10.44
N ALA A 101 5.98 9.54 -9.89
CA ALA A 101 4.98 10.29 -10.65
C ALA A 101 4.82 11.71 -10.11
N ALA A 102 5.10 12.73 -10.93
CA ALA A 102 4.91 14.12 -10.54
C ALA A 102 3.44 14.43 -10.21
N GLY A 103 3.18 15.17 -9.13
CA GLY A 103 1.82 15.52 -8.68
C GLY A 103 1.06 14.37 -8.02
N VAL A 104 1.74 13.28 -7.68
CA VAL A 104 1.19 12.16 -6.92
C VAL A 104 1.88 12.09 -5.56
N ASN A 105 1.11 12.19 -4.51
CA ASN A 105 1.59 12.07 -3.14
C ASN A 105 1.17 10.70 -2.58
N VAL A 106 2.15 9.93 -2.14
CA VAL A 106 1.94 8.63 -1.50
C VAL A 106 2.35 8.74 -0.05
N MET A 107 1.41 8.50 0.85
CA MET A 107 1.63 8.53 2.30
C MET A 107 1.50 7.13 2.86
N ILE A 108 2.55 6.69 3.54
CA ILE A 108 2.60 5.42 4.28
C ILE A 108 2.55 5.78 5.76
N SER A 109 1.50 5.33 6.45
CA SER A 109 1.26 5.72 7.85
C SER A 109 2.33 5.18 8.81
N ASN A 110 2.80 3.96 8.57
CA ASN A 110 3.86 3.31 9.34
C ASN A 110 4.50 2.18 8.51
N ALA A 111 5.58 1.58 9.01
CA ALA A 111 6.29 0.49 8.35
C ALA A 111 5.69 -0.92 8.60
N SER A 112 4.50 -1.02 9.19
CA SER A 112 3.82 -2.30 9.41
C SER A 112 3.45 -2.97 8.09
N PRO A 113 3.53 -4.29 7.98
CA PRO A 113 3.05 -5.04 6.81
C PRO A 113 1.57 -4.82 6.49
N THR A 114 0.81 -4.31 7.45
CA THR A 114 -0.63 -4.05 7.37
C THR A 114 -0.96 -2.57 7.20
N SER A 115 0.06 -1.69 7.19
CA SER A 115 -0.15 -0.24 7.14
C SER A 115 -0.93 0.21 5.91
N PRO A 116 -1.98 1.01 6.08
CA PRO A 116 -2.67 1.58 4.94
C PRO A 116 -1.75 2.55 4.18
N VAL A 117 -1.81 2.46 2.85
CA VAL A 117 -1.15 3.41 1.96
C VAL A 117 -2.19 4.31 1.35
N SER A 118 -2.03 5.61 1.56
CA SER A 118 -2.88 6.64 0.97
C SER A 118 -2.18 7.24 -0.26
N LEU A 119 -2.91 7.35 -1.37
CA LEU A 119 -2.44 7.95 -2.60
C LEU A 119 -3.35 9.11 -2.97
N VAL A 120 -2.80 10.29 -3.14
CA VAL A 120 -3.54 11.51 -3.49
C VAL A 120 -2.94 12.13 -4.75
N ILE A 121 -3.79 12.41 -5.75
CA ILE A 121 -3.39 13.01 -7.02
C ILE A 121 -3.79 14.49 -7.02
N ARG A 122 -2.81 15.40 -7.19
CA ARG A 122 -3.00 16.87 -7.25
C ARG A 122 -3.71 17.49 -6.04
N GLY A 123 -3.76 16.81 -4.92
CA GLY A 123 -4.41 17.27 -3.70
C GLY A 123 -5.78 16.64 -3.46
N GLN A 124 -6.34 16.88 -2.29
CA GLN A 124 -7.63 16.34 -1.88
C GLN A 124 -8.77 17.19 -2.47
N ALA A 125 -9.60 16.59 -3.30
CA ALA A 125 -10.72 17.27 -3.96
C ALA A 125 -12.02 17.22 -3.15
N SER A 126 -12.12 16.40 -2.11
CA SER A 126 -13.33 16.23 -1.28
C SER A 126 -13.03 16.52 0.19
N LEU A 127 -13.94 17.23 0.86
CA LEU A 127 -13.86 17.51 2.30
C LEU A 127 -14.34 16.32 3.15
N SER A 128 -15.17 15.46 2.60
CA SER A 128 -15.79 14.33 3.31
C SER A 128 -15.40 12.95 2.77
N GLY A 129 -14.68 12.88 1.65
CA GLY A 129 -14.18 11.64 1.06
C GLY A 129 -12.73 11.36 1.49
N ASP A 130 -12.29 10.12 1.26
CA ASP A 130 -10.92 9.66 1.57
C ASP A 130 -9.85 10.24 0.62
N GLY A 131 -10.24 10.96 -0.44
CA GLY A 131 -9.33 11.56 -1.43
C GLY A 131 -8.60 10.55 -2.32
N GLN A 132 -8.90 9.26 -2.21
CA GLN A 132 -8.24 8.20 -2.98
C GLN A 132 -8.67 8.23 -4.46
N PRO A 133 -7.76 7.96 -5.40
CA PRO A 133 -8.11 7.81 -6.80
C PRO A 133 -8.88 6.51 -7.04
N LEU A 134 -9.61 6.45 -8.14
CA LEU A 134 -10.20 5.21 -8.62
C LEU A 134 -9.10 4.28 -9.14
N TRP A 135 -9.04 3.08 -8.61
CA TRP A 135 -8.18 2.03 -9.14
C TRP A 135 -8.92 1.18 -10.16
N VAL A 136 -8.27 0.90 -11.28
CA VAL A 136 -8.81 0.09 -12.36
C VAL A 136 -7.78 -0.98 -12.71
N ILE A 137 -8.10 -2.26 -12.55
CA ILE A 137 -7.22 -3.38 -12.87
C ILE A 137 -7.79 -4.10 -14.09
N ASP A 138 -7.03 -4.17 -15.17
CA ASP A 138 -7.43 -4.79 -16.46
C ASP A 138 -8.79 -4.29 -16.97
N GLY A 139 -9.05 -2.98 -16.79
CA GLY A 139 -10.29 -2.34 -17.20
C GLY A 139 -11.45 -2.43 -16.19
N VAL A 140 -11.26 -3.11 -15.05
CA VAL A 140 -12.28 -3.31 -14.04
C VAL A 140 -12.06 -2.37 -12.85
N PRO A 141 -13.02 -1.48 -12.53
CA PRO A 141 -12.96 -0.63 -11.34
C PRO A 141 -12.88 -1.46 -10.05
N GLN A 142 -12.00 -1.08 -9.15
CA GLN A 142 -11.81 -1.72 -7.86
C GLN A 142 -12.40 -0.85 -6.76
N TYR A 143 -13.24 -1.43 -5.95
CA TYR A 143 -13.86 -0.75 -4.81
C TYR A 143 -13.26 -1.31 -3.52
N SER A 144 -12.69 -0.43 -2.71
CA SER A 144 -12.33 -0.77 -1.34
C SER A 144 -13.60 -0.86 -0.52
N ALA A 145 -14.01 -2.05 -0.14
CA ALA A 145 -15.00 -2.18 0.92
C ALA A 145 -14.32 -1.76 2.23
N SER A 146 -14.41 -0.49 2.57
CA SER A 146 -13.98 0.02 3.87
C SER A 146 -14.96 -0.51 4.93
N ILE A 147 -14.62 -1.64 5.52
CA ILE A 147 -15.33 -2.15 6.67
C ILE A 147 -14.73 -1.46 7.87
N SER A 148 -15.37 -0.36 8.30
CA SER A 148 -15.12 0.35 9.56
C SER A 148 -13.70 0.15 10.16
N GLY A 149 -12.67 0.62 9.45
CA GLY A 149 -11.30 0.61 9.93
C GLY A 149 -10.41 -0.54 9.46
N ASP A 150 -10.95 -1.64 8.97
CA ASP A 150 -10.17 -2.72 8.36
C ASP A 150 -10.16 -2.55 6.84
N VAL A 151 -9.02 -2.22 6.32
CA VAL A 151 -8.82 -2.01 4.89
C VAL A 151 -8.66 -3.36 4.22
N SER A 152 -9.76 -3.96 3.77
CA SER A 152 -9.71 -4.99 2.74
C SER A 152 -9.39 -4.32 1.39
N ASN A 153 -8.22 -3.74 1.29
CA ASN A 153 -7.79 -3.09 0.06
C ASN A 153 -7.34 -4.18 -0.91
N THR A 154 -8.10 -4.34 -1.99
CA THR A 154 -7.82 -5.28 -3.09
C THR A 154 -6.39 -5.13 -3.65
N LEU A 155 -5.79 -3.96 -3.47
CA LEU A 155 -4.44 -3.64 -3.93
C LEU A 155 -3.33 -4.39 -3.19
N TYR A 156 -3.57 -4.84 -1.95
CA TYR A 156 -2.60 -5.68 -1.23
C TYR A 156 -2.53 -7.11 -1.76
N ASN A 157 -3.56 -7.52 -2.49
CA ASN A 157 -3.70 -8.88 -2.97
C ASN A 157 -3.09 -9.09 -4.36
N LEU A 158 -2.78 -8.00 -5.08
CA LEU A 158 -2.11 -8.06 -6.37
C LEU A 158 -0.61 -8.29 -6.19
N ASP A 159 -0.07 -9.33 -6.84
CA ASP A 159 1.37 -9.53 -6.90
C ASP A 159 2.00 -8.55 -7.90
N LEU A 160 3.08 -7.91 -7.47
CA LEU A 160 3.80 -6.93 -8.28
C LEU A 160 4.46 -7.56 -9.52
N ASN A 161 4.82 -8.84 -9.44
CA ASN A 161 5.39 -9.58 -10.57
C ASN A 161 4.37 -9.83 -11.69
N ASP A 162 3.07 -9.74 -11.38
CA ASP A 162 1.99 -9.86 -12.38
C ASP A 162 1.68 -8.52 -13.09
N VAL A 163 2.28 -7.42 -12.66
CA VAL A 163 2.02 -6.08 -13.21
C VAL A 163 2.89 -5.82 -14.44
N GLN A 164 2.28 -5.39 -15.53
CA GLN A 164 2.96 -4.98 -16.76
C GLN A 164 3.20 -3.47 -16.79
N SER A 165 2.19 -2.67 -16.41
CA SER A 165 2.31 -1.22 -16.34
C SER A 165 1.31 -0.61 -15.38
N ILE A 166 1.61 0.60 -14.92
CA ILE A 166 0.72 1.44 -14.13
C ILE A 166 0.62 2.79 -14.82
N ASP A 167 -0.59 3.15 -15.25
CA ASP A 167 -0.89 4.41 -15.90
C ASP A 167 -1.72 5.30 -14.97
N ILE A 168 -1.25 6.52 -14.68
CA ILE A 168 -1.88 7.44 -13.73
C ILE A 168 -2.48 8.61 -14.50
N LEU A 169 -3.81 8.64 -14.56
CA LEU A 169 -4.59 9.69 -15.20
C LEU A 169 -4.87 10.82 -14.19
N LYS A 170 -4.32 12.00 -14.45
CA LYS A 170 -4.38 13.13 -13.52
C LYS A 170 -5.34 14.23 -13.95
N ASP A 171 -5.70 14.28 -15.23
CA ASP A 171 -6.52 15.33 -15.80
C ASP A 171 -7.97 14.89 -16.02
N ALA A 172 -8.89 15.83 -15.85
CA ALA A 172 -10.32 15.60 -16.04
C ALA A 172 -10.68 15.06 -17.43
N SER A 173 -9.97 15.48 -18.49
CA SER A 173 -10.20 14.99 -19.86
C SER A 173 -9.89 13.50 -20.02
N ALA A 174 -8.86 13.00 -19.32
CA ALA A 174 -8.49 11.59 -19.34
C ALA A 174 -9.38 10.74 -18.41
N THR A 175 -9.89 11.32 -17.33
CA THR A 175 -10.68 10.63 -16.30
C THR A 175 -12.18 10.69 -16.53
N ALA A 176 -12.67 11.62 -17.37
CA ALA A 176 -14.10 11.88 -17.62
C ALA A 176 -14.91 10.62 -17.99
N ILE A 177 -14.29 9.67 -18.68
CA ILE A 177 -14.92 8.41 -19.10
C ILE A 177 -15.33 7.51 -17.93
N TYR A 178 -14.72 7.71 -16.75
CA TYR A 178 -15.09 7.02 -15.51
C TYR A 178 -16.13 7.77 -14.67
N GLY A 179 -16.57 8.94 -15.15
CA GLY A 179 -17.60 9.76 -14.51
C GLY A 179 -17.18 10.32 -13.16
N SER A 180 -18.13 10.52 -12.26
CA SER A 180 -17.92 11.11 -10.92
C SER A 180 -16.97 10.31 -10.02
N ARG A 181 -16.82 9.01 -10.26
CA ARG A 181 -15.91 8.12 -9.52
C ARG A 181 -14.43 8.49 -9.68
N ALA A 182 -14.10 9.19 -10.76
CA ALA A 182 -12.74 9.58 -11.12
C ALA A 182 -12.39 11.02 -10.72
N ALA A 183 -13.17 11.65 -9.86
CA ALA A 183 -12.94 13.03 -9.43
C ALA A 183 -11.55 13.24 -8.78
N ASN A 184 -11.01 12.23 -8.10
CA ASN A 184 -9.69 12.25 -7.48
C ASN A 184 -8.57 11.66 -8.37
N GLY A 185 -8.84 11.48 -9.68
CA GLY A 185 -7.92 10.82 -10.60
C GLY A 185 -8.17 9.31 -10.75
N VAL A 186 -7.45 8.67 -11.66
CA VAL A 186 -7.56 7.23 -11.92
C VAL A 186 -6.17 6.62 -12.01
N VAL A 187 -5.98 5.48 -11.37
CA VAL A 187 -4.78 4.64 -11.50
C VAL A 187 -5.17 3.35 -12.23
N ILE A 188 -4.65 3.17 -13.42
CA ILE A 188 -4.91 1.99 -14.24
C ILE A 188 -3.73 1.04 -14.09
N VAL A 189 -3.99 -0.17 -13.68
CA VAL A 189 -3.02 -1.26 -13.60
C VAL A 189 -3.31 -2.24 -14.72
N THR A 190 -2.33 -2.46 -15.56
CA THR A 190 -2.38 -3.50 -16.59
C THR A 190 -1.52 -4.67 -16.14
N THR A 191 -2.10 -5.87 -16.17
CA THR A 191 -1.37 -7.09 -15.79
C THR A 191 -0.73 -7.77 -16.98
N LYS A 192 0.25 -8.62 -16.71
CA LYS A 192 0.95 -9.40 -17.72
C LYS A 192 0.00 -10.31 -18.48
N THR A 193 0.18 -10.39 -19.79
CA THR A 193 -0.55 -11.29 -20.68
C THR A 193 0.44 -12.02 -21.59
N GLY A 194 0.00 -13.08 -22.22
CA GLY A 194 0.73 -13.67 -23.33
C GLY A 194 0.55 -12.85 -24.61
N SER A 195 1.34 -13.14 -25.62
CA SER A 195 1.18 -12.55 -26.95
C SER A 195 1.03 -13.64 -28.01
N GLU A 196 0.34 -13.28 -29.11
CA GLU A 196 0.16 -14.20 -30.25
C GLU A 196 1.50 -14.68 -30.80
N GLY A 197 1.62 -15.99 -31.04
CA GLY A 197 2.84 -16.62 -31.57
C GLY A 197 4.00 -16.71 -30.57
N MET A 198 3.82 -16.29 -29.30
CA MET A 198 4.83 -16.38 -28.28
C MET A 198 5.06 -17.83 -27.85
N LYS A 199 6.32 -18.28 -27.84
CA LYS A 199 6.68 -19.57 -27.26
C LYS A 199 6.39 -19.57 -25.75
N PRO A 200 5.93 -20.69 -25.19
CA PRO A 200 5.73 -20.81 -23.77
C PRO A 200 7.00 -20.43 -23.00
N THR A 201 6.87 -19.49 -22.08
CA THR A 201 7.95 -19.02 -21.21
C THR A 201 7.51 -19.17 -19.77
N ILE A 202 8.32 -19.84 -18.97
CA ILE A 202 8.13 -19.98 -17.53
C ILE A 202 9.10 -19.03 -16.86
N GLU A 203 8.58 -18.21 -15.95
CA GLU A 203 9.36 -17.30 -15.13
C GLU A 203 9.20 -17.69 -13.66
N PHE A 204 10.30 -17.75 -12.93
CA PHE A 204 10.31 -17.93 -11.48
C PHE A 204 11.03 -16.75 -10.86
N ASN A 205 10.31 -16.01 -10.03
CA ASN A 205 10.82 -14.88 -9.28
C ASN A 205 10.84 -15.23 -7.79
N ALA A 206 12.00 -15.17 -7.18
CA ALA A 206 12.18 -15.34 -5.75
C ALA A 206 12.93 -14.13 -5.19
N ARG A 207 12.33 -13.47 -4.21
CA ARG A 207 12.92 -12.34 -3.50
C ARG A 207 12.91 -12.64 -2.01
N TYR A 208 14.03 -12.47 -1.38
CA TYR A 208 14.20 -12.60 0.07
C TYR A 208 14.97 -11.40 0.59
N GLY A 209 14.53 -10.84 1.70
CA GLY A 209 15.17 -9.74 2.37
C GLY A 209 14.76 -9.66 3.83
N TRP A 210 15.33 -8.70 4.54
CA TRP A 210 14.96 -8.40 5.93
C TRP A 210 14.85 -6.90 6.13
N GLN A 211 14.04 -6.52 7.10
CA GLN A 211 13.83 -5.16 7.53
C GLN A 211 14.27 -5.03 8.98
N GLU A 212 14.93 -3.95 9.29
CA GLU A 212 15.37 -3.64 10.64
C GLU A 212 14.91 -2.23 11.03
N LEU A 213 14.73 -2.03 12.33
CA LEU A 213 14.45 -0.71 12.85
C LEU A 213 15.71 0.15 12.71
N ASN A 214 15.61 1.24 11.95
CA ASN A 214 16.67 2.25 11.95
C ASN A 214 16.52 3.13 13.20
N SER A 215 17.20 2.73 14.29
CA SER A 215 17.17 3.44 15.57
C SER A 215 18.30 4.46 15.74
N ASN A 216 19.15 4.64 14.73
CA ASN A 216 20.37 5.45 14.84
C ASN A 216 20.12 6.90 15.25
N ASP A 217 18.95 7.46 14.92
CA ASP A 217 18.58 8.85 15.23
C ASP A 217 17.62 8.98 16.43
N MET A 218 17.08 7.86 16.94
CA MET A 218 16.15 7.86 18.07
C MET A 218 16.85 7.42 19.37
N LYS A 219 17.42 8.37 20.08
CA LYS A 219 17.94 8.13 21.42
C LYS A 219 16.82 8.33 22.43
N THR A 220 16.39 7.25 23.05
CA THR A 220 15.54 7.30 24.25
C THR A 220 16.41 7.49 25.48
N LEU A 221 15.87 8.12 26.49
CA LEU A 221 16.55 8.28 27.79
C LEU A 221 16.76 6.90 28.42
N ASN A 222 17.91 6.68 29.02
CA ASN A 222 18.10 5.55 29.93
C ASN A 222 17.44 5.82 31.29
N ALA A 223 17.41 4.84 32.20
CA ALA A 223 16.72 4.96 33.47
C ALA A 223 17.27 6.10 34.35
N GLU A 224 18.59 6.30 34.39
CA GLU A 224 19.21 7.37 35.19
C GLU A 224 18.94 8.76 34.58
N GLU A 225 19.06 8.88 33.26
CA GLU A 225 18.73 10.10 32.56
C GLU A 225 17.25 10.45 32.76
N TYR A 226 16.35 9.47 32.60
CA TYR A 226 14.91 9.65 32.82
C TYR A 226 14.63 10.13 34.27
N LYS A 227 15.21 9.49 35.30
CA LYS A 227 15.10 9.91 36.69
C LYS A 227 15.56 11.34 36.88
N THR A 228 16.72 11.69 36.30
CA THR A 228 17.29 13.04 36.40
C THR A 228 16.38 14.10 35.75
N TYR A 229 15.90 13.85 34.51
CA TYR A 229 15.02 14.79 33.82
C TYR A 229 13.65 14.90 34.48
N SER A 230 13.07 13.79 34.94
CA SER A 230 11.77 13.78 35.61
C SER A 230 11.84 14.51 36.97
N LYS A 231 12.93 14.34 37.70
CA LYS A 231 13.21 15.08 38.95
C LYS A 231 13.24 16.59 38.66
N LYS A 232 13.99 17.02 37.67
CA LYS A 232 14.04 18.44 37.26
C LYS A 232 12.68 18.97 36.83
N ALA A 233 11.92 18.20 36.04
CA ALA A 233 10.59 18.58 35.57
C ALA A 233 9.60 18.74 36.75
N ASN A 234 9.59 17.78 37.69
CA ASN A 234 8.74 17.82 38.85
C ASN A 234 9.08 18.99 39.80
N LEU A 235 10.37 19.29 39.99
CA LEU A 235 10.82 20.45 40.77
C LEU A 235 10.37 21.78 40.13
N LEU A 236 10.51 21.89 38.79
CA LEU A 236 10.06 23.08 38.07
C LEU A 236 8.54 23.24 38.12
N GLU A 237 7.79 22.15 38.00
CA GLU A 237 6.34 22.16 38.15
C GLU A 237 5.91 22.57 39.54
N ALA A 238 6.55 22.02 40.58
CA ALA A 238 6.28 22.37 41.96
C ALA A 238 6.60 23.86 42.24
N PHE A 239 7.73 24.35 41.76
CA PHE A 239 8.12 25.74 41.89
C PHE A 239 7.12 26.70 41.20
N ARG A 240 6.67 26.35 40.01
CA ARG A 240 5.71 27.15 39.22
C ARG A 240 4.31 27.18 39.84
N ASN A 241 3.86 26.11 40.49
CA ASN A 241 2.47 25.91 40.93
C ASN A 241 2.27 26.03 42.47
N GLY A 242 3.21 26.58 43.19
CA GLY A 242 3.05 26.84 44.65
C GLY A 242 3.96 26.02 45.57
N GLY A 243 5.04 25.50 45.03
CA GLY A 243 6.11 24.88 45.82
C GLY A 243 5.74 23.51 46.40
N ILE A 244 6.31 23.22 47.58
CA ILE A 244 6.18 21.92 48.28
C ILE A 244 4.73 21.52 48.53
N THR A 245 3.83 22.47 48.76
CA THR A 245 2.41 22.17 49.02
C THR A 245 1.71 21.57 47.78
N TYR A 246 2.03 22.06 46.60
CA TYR A 246 1.50 21.48 45.36
C TYR A 246 2.04 20.07 45.11
N PHE A 247 3.32 19.89 45.32
CA PHE A 247 3.99 18.61 45.19
C PHE A 247 3.37 17.57 46.14
N ASN A 248 3.21 17.88 47.42
CA ASN A 248 2.58 17.02 48.41
C ASN A 248 1.16 16.61 48.02
N ARG A 249 0.35 17.54 47.51
CA ARG A 249 -1.02 17.25 47.10
C ARG A 249 -1.07 16.28 45.92
N LYS A 250 -0.21 16.50 44.93
CA LYS A 250 -0.12 15.66 43.72
C LYS A 250 0.29 14.22 44.07
N TYR A 251 1.24 14.04 44.97
CA TYR A 251 1.75 12.71 45.33
C TYR A 251 1.02 12.04 46.50
N MET A 252 0.30 12.77 47.34
CA MET A 252 -0.61 12.17 48.31
C MET A 252 -1.75 11.40 47.67
N ASP A 253 -2.23 11.82 46.49
CA ASP A 253 -3.27 11.08 45.77
C ASP A 253 -2.76 9.75 45.24
N LEU A 254 -1.47 9.64 44.90
CA LEU A 254 -0.86 8.37 44.48
C LEU A 254 -0.67 7.39 45.65
N ASN A 255 -0.54 7.90 46.88
CA ASN A 255 -0.44 7.06 48.06
C ASN A 255 -1.75 6.32 48.40
N LYS A 256 -2.91 6.83 48.00
CA LYS A 256 -4.22 6.16 48.17
C LYS A 256 -4.29 4.81 47.44
N PHE A 257 -3.45 4.60 46.46
CA PHE A 257 -3.41 3.37 45.68
C PHE A 257 -2.31 2.40 46.11
N ASN A 258 -1.65 2.65 47.25
CA ASN A 258 -0.48 1.87 47.71
C ASN A 258 0.69 1.78 46.70
N LEU A 259 0.72 2.64 45.71
CA LEU A 259 1.74 2.66 44.69
C LEU A 259 3.03 3.35 45.12
N ILE A 260 2.97 4.12 46.22
CA ILE A 260 4.07 4.93 46.73
C ILE A 260 4.02 4.94 48.26
N ASN A 261 5.12 4.57 48.89
CA ASN A 261 5.26 4.73 50.33
C ASN A 261 5.86 6.11 50.66
N THR A 262 4.97 7.09 50.94
CA THR A 262 5.38 8.47 51.27
C THR A 262 5.96 8.62 52.68
N SER A 263 5.86 7.60 53.55
CA SER A 263 6.40 7.66 54.93
C SER A 263 7.94 7.68 54.97
N GLN A 264 8.59 7.37 53.85
CA GLN A 264 10.05 7.37 53.75
C GLN A 264 10.61 8.63 53.04
N TRP A 265 9.77 9.64 52.79
CA TRP A 265 10.20 10.85 52.09
C TRP A 265 10.78 11.85 53.07
N ASP A 266 12.06 12.12 52.94
CA ASP A 266 12.66 13.28 53.59
C ASP A 266 12.42 14.52 52.73
N MET A 267 11.42 15.31 53.09
CA MET A 267 11.00 16.51 52.40
C MET A 267 12.00 17.67 52.52
N THR A 268 13.04 17.51 53.32
CA THR A 268 14.11 18.50 53.48
C THR A 268 15.25 18.27 52.50
N ASP A 269 15.34 17.08 51.93
CA ASP A 269 16.36 16.71 50.95
C ASP A 269 15.77 16.69 49.54
N ILE A 270 16.08 17.72 48.76
CA ILE A 270 15.66 17.85 47.35
C ILE A 270 16.13 16.67 46.51
N ASP A 271 17.23 16.04 46.88
CA ASP A 271 17.76 14.90 46.16
C ASP A 271 16.97 13.61 46.40
N ASN A 272 16.24 13.52 47.48
CA ASN A 272 15.34 12.41 47.79
C ASN A 272 13.86 12.67 47.44
N LEU A 273 13.51 13.81 46.84
CA LEU A 273 12.16 14.09 46.33
C LEU A 273 11.78 13.24 45.13
N TRP A 274 12.69 12.45 44.61
CA TRP A 274 12.38 11.39 43.65
C TRP A 274 11.94 10.16 44.44
N LEU A 275 10.82 9.55 44.02
CA LEU A 275 10.23 8.36 44.61
C LEU A 275 11.29 7.28 44.92
N PRO A 276 11.80 7.16 46.12
CA PRO A 276 12.73 6.09 46.46
C PRO A 276 11.94 4.79 46.42
N ASN A 277 12.50 3.74 45.92
CA ASN A 277 11.96 2.38 45.91
C ASN A 277 10.73 2.09 45.02
N ALA A 278 10.17 3.07 44.34
CA ALA A 278 9.05 2.76 43.45
C ALA A 278 9.48 2.09 42.17
N TYR A 279 10.76 2.13 41.84
CA TYR A 279 11.20 1.75 40.49
C TYR A 279 12.56 1.07 40.48
N TYR A 280 12.59 0.12 39.58
CA TYR A 280 13.70 -0.72 39.23
C TYR A 280 14.96 0.08 38.81
N ASN A 281 16.12 -0.33 39.33
CA ASN A 281 17.41 0.22 38.93
C ASN A 281 18.01 -0.50 37.71
N GLY A 282 17.27 -1.44 37.11
CA GLY A 282 17.69 -2.16 35.93
C GLY A 282 17.46 -1.37 34.65
N HIS A 283 17.97 -1.91 33.55
CA HIS A 283 17.86 -1.32 32.23
C HIS A 283 17.17 -2.32 31.31
N ASP A 284 15.84 -2.39 31.37
CA ASP A 284 15.09 -3.20 30.42
C ASP A 284 14.99 -2.47 29.08
N ASN A 285 15.60 -3.05 28.07
CA ASN A 285 15.54 -2.53 26.71
C ASN A 285 14.26 -3.02 26.04
N TYR A 286 13.18 -2.28 26.20
CA TYR A 286 11.89 -2.59 25.57
C TYR A 286 11.96 -2.64 24.05
N TRP A 287 12.89 -1.90 23.44
CA TRP A 287 13.08 -1.95 21.99
C TRP A 287 13.51 -3.35 21.54
N ASP A 288 14.53 -3.92 22.17
CA ASP A 288 15.02 -5.27 21.84
C ASP A 288 14.01 -6.36 22.19
N MET A 289 13.22 -6.14 23.25
CA MET A 289 12.16 -7.06 23.65
C MET A 289 11.01 -7.10 22.63
N MET A 290 10.68 -5.95 22.03
CA MET A 290 9.49 -5.76 21.22
C MET A 290 9.77 -5.80 19.72
N THR A 291 11.00 -5.54 19.30
CA THR A 291 11.37 -5.50 17.88
C THR A 291 12.21 -6.70 17.47
N GLN A 292 12.29 -6.91 16.18
CA GLN A 292 13.04 -8.00 15.56
C GLN A 292 13.54 -7.58 14.17
N SER A 293 14.57 -8.27 13.69
CA SER A 293 14.87 -8.29 12.25
C SER A 293 13.77 -9.07 11.55
N ALA A 294 13.05 -8.43 10.67
CA ALA A 294 11.81 -8.94 10.08
C ALA A 294 12.06 -9.48 8.67
N ALA A 295 11.79 -10.75 8.44
CA ALA A 295 11.95 -11.38 7.14
C ALA A 295 10.85 -10.94 6.17
N VAL A 296 11.22 -10.72 4.92
CA VAL A 296 10.31 -10.45 3.81
C VAL A 296 10.62 -11.41 2.67
N GLN A 297 9.60 -12.14 2.23
CA GLN A 297 9.71 -13.17 1.21
C GLN A 297 8.62 -12.97 0.16
N ASN A 298 9.00 -13.11 -1.11
CA ASN A 298 8.04 -13.11 -2.21
C ASN A 298 8.49 -14.15 -3.23
N TYR A 299 7.62 -15.08 -3.55
CA TYR A 299 7.81 -16.13 -4.55
C TYR A 299 6.68 -16.05 -5.56
N ASN A 300 7.03 -15.99 -6.84
CA ASN A 300 6.09 -15.99 -7.93
C ASN A 300 6.57 -16.96 -9.01
N ILE A 301 5.69 -17.81 -9.48
CA ILE A 301 5.90 -18.63 -10.66
C ILE A 301 4.83 -18.30 -11.67
N SER A 302 5.22 -18.02 -12.90
CA SER A 302 4.29 -17.70 -13.96
C SER A 302 4.65 -18.41 -15.26
N ILE A 303 3.64 -18.64 -16.08
CA ILE A 303 3.77 -19.15 -17.43
C ILE A 303 2.99 -18.23 -18.35
N ARG A 304 3.62 -17.81 -19.44
CA ARG A 304 2.99 -17.05 -20.52
C ARG A 304 3.34 -17.62 -21.89
N GLY A 305 2.42 -17.47 -22.83
CA GLY A 305 2.64 -17.96 -24.18
C GLY A 305 1.46 -17.66 -25.08
N GLY A 306 1.53 -18.13 -26.32
CA GLY A 306 0.42 -18.01 -27.25
C GLY A 306 0.64 -18.71 -28.56
N SER A 307 -0.46 -19.06 -29.22
CA SER A 307 -0.53 -19.49 -30.59
C SER A 307 -0.90 -18.30 -31.51
N PRO A 308 -0.97 -18.45 -32.84
CA PRO A 308 -1.44 -17.36 -33.70
C PRO A 308 -2.84 -16.83 -33.41
N LYS A 309 -3.65 -17.59 -32.67
CA LYS A 309 -5.04 -17.22 -32.34
C LYS A 309 -5.34 -17.15 -30.85
N THR A 310 -4.40 -17.53 -30.01
CA THR A 310 -4.62 -17.56 -28.55
C THR A 310 -3.43 -16.99 -27.82
N SER A 311 -3.68 -16.35 -26.70
CA SER A 311 -2.65 -15.96 -25.73
C SER A 311 -3.10 -16.30 -24.32
N TYR A 312 -2.16 -16.63 -23.46
CA TYR A 312 -2.44 -16.99 -22.08
C TYR A 312 -1.31 -16.53 -21.14
N TYR A 313 -1.72 -16.26 -19.92
CA TYR A 313 -0.85 -16.02 -18.76
C TYR A 313 -1.46 -16.71 -17.55
N ALA A 314 -0.65 -17.39 -16.78
CA ALA A 314 -1.05 -17.92 -15.48
C ALA A 314 0.07 -17.71 -14.48
N SER A 315 -0.27 -17.36 -13.23
CA SER A 315 0.69 -17.20 -12.15
C SER A 315 0.14 -17.71 -10.83
N VAL A 316 1.06 -18.09 -9.96
CA VAL A 316 0.83 -18.37 -8.54
C VAL A 316 1.88 -17.64 -7.74
N SER A 317 1.45 -16.95 -6.69
CA SER A 317 2.31 -16.15 -5.84
C SER A 317 2.11 -16.46 -4.36
N TYR A 318 3.19 -16.41 -3.61
CA TYR A 318 3.21 -16.45 -2.15
C TYR A 318 4.09 -15.34 -1.62
N LYS A 319 3.54 -14.55 -0.72
CA LYS A 319 4.23 -13.45 -0.06
C LYS A 319 4.06 -13.59 1.43
N ASP A 320 5.19 -13.56 2.16
CA ASP A 320 5.23 -13.56 3.61
C ASP A 320 6.09 -12.39 4.08
N GLN A 321 5.54 -11.56 4.91
CA GLN A 321 6.21 -10.39 5.44
C GLN A 321 5.98 -10.32 6.95
N ASP A 322 7.06 -10.52 7.69
CA ASP A 322 7.08 -10.19 9.11
C ASP A 322 7.22 -8.69 9.31
N GLY A 323 6.69 -8.19 10.40
CA GLY A 323 6.89 -6.80 10.81
C GLY A 323 8.04 -6.65 11.79
N ILE A 324 8.59 -5.44 11.84
CA ILE A 324 9.65 -5.08 12.80
C ILE A 324 9.17 -5.25 14.24
N VAL A 325 7.89 -5.00 14.52
CA VAL A 325 7.29 -5.31 15.82
C VAL A 325 6.97 -6.81 15.87
N LYS A 326 7.45 -7.50 16.90
CA LYS A 326 7.19 -8.92 17.12
C LYS A 326 5.70 -9.23 17.09
N GLY A 327 5.33 -10.34 16.44
CA GLY A 327 3.94 -10.77 16.31
C GLY A 327 3.12 -10.03 15.25
N SER A 328 3.65 -9.00 14.58
CA SER A 328 3.03 -8.43 13.39
C SER A 328 3.49 -9.17 12.13
N ASN A 329 2.57 -9.54 11.27
CA ASN A 329 2.88 -10.18 10.00
C ASN A 329 1.74 -10.04 8.99
N SER A 330 2.05 -10.33 7.73
CA SER A 330 1.07 -10.44 6.65
C SER A 330 1.50 -11.53 5.68
N ARG A 331 0.61 -12.48 5.41
CA ARG A 331 0.80 -13.57 4.45
C ARG A 331 -0.25 -13.49 3.38
N THR A 332 0.18 -13.52 2.13
CA THR A 332 -0.72 -13.47 0.96
C THR A 332 -0.40 -14.64 0.05
N PHE A 333 -1.42 -15.37 -0.32
CA PHE A 333 -1.40 -16.37 -1.39
C PHE A 333 -2.31 -15.88 -2.51
N GLY A 334 -1.83 -15.91 -3.75
CA GLY A 334 -2.56 -15.43 -4.92
C GLY A 334 -2.37 -16.31 -6.15
N GLY A 335 -3.32 -16.22 -7.05
CA GLY A 335 -3.24 -16.83 -8.36
C GLY A 335 -3.99 -15.99 -9.39
N ARG A 336 -3.46 -15.94 -10.60
CA ARG A 336 -4.01 -15.19 -11.73
C ARG A 336 -4.04 -16.04 -12.99
N PHE A 337 -5.07 -15.82 -13.80
CA PHE A 337 -5.22 -16.44 -15.11
C PHE A 337 -5.82 -15.45 -16.10
N ASN A 338 -5.09 -15.18 -17.19
CA ASN A 338 -5.53 -14.34 -18.30
C ASN A 338 -5.50 -15.18 -19.57
N PHE A 339 -6.57 -15.15 -20.32
CA PHE A 339 -6.72 -15.90 -21.56
C PHE A 339 -7.44 -15.08 -22.62
N GLU A 340 -6.93 -15.08 -23.84
CA GLU A 340 -7.59 -14.48 -24.99
C GLU A 340 -7.53 -15.41 -26.19
N SER A 341 -8.59 -15.44 -26.99
CA SER A 341 -8.66 -16.26 -28.19
C SER A 341 -9.47 -15.60 -29.30
N MET A 342 -8.93 -15.64 -30.51
CA MET A 342 -9.66 -15.36 -31.75
C MET A 342 -10.49 -16.58 -32.14
N VAL A 343 -11.77 -16.58 -31.74
CA VAL A 343 -12.72 -17.65 -32.05
C VAL A 343 -12.97 -17.71 -33.56
N SER A 344 -13.01 -16.54 -34.22
CA SER A 344 -13.05 -16.37 -35.69
C SER A 344 -12.37 -15.06 -36.05
N ASP A 345 -12.23 -14.77 -37.35
CA ASP A 345 -11.64 -13.50 -37.84
C ASP A 345 -12.41 -12.25 -37.38
N LYS A 346 -13.65 -12.43 -36.90
CA LYS A 346 -14.51 -11.35 -36.43
C LYS A 346 -14.79 -11.39 -34.92
N LEU A 347 -14.59 -12.53 -34.26
CA LEU A 347 -14.97 -12.73 -32.88
C LEU A 347 -13.76 -13.07 -32.03
N LYS A 348 -13.49 -12.23 -31.04
CA LYS A 348 -12.49 -12.43 -29.99
C LYS A 348 -13.19 -12.65 -28.65
N PHE A 349 -12.73 -13.61 -27.89
CA PHE A 349 -13.12 -13.90 -26.51
C PHE A 349 -11.91 -13.68 -25.61
N GLY A 350 -12.14 -13.14 -24.43
CA GLY A 350 -11.11 -13.09 -23.40
C GLY A 350 -11.69 -13.28 -22.01
N MET A 351 -10.83 -13.73 -21.10
CA MET A 351 -11.16 -13.97 -19.70
C MET A 351 -9.96 -13.63 -18.81
N ASN A 352 -10.21 -12.88 -17.75
CA ASN A 352 -9.24 -12.58 -16.70
C ASN A 352 -9.82 -13.04 -15.37
N MET A 353 -9.06 -13.79 -14.60
CA MET A 353 -9.45 -14.26 -13.27
C MET A 353 -8.30 -14.05 -12.30
N ASP A 354 -8.60 -13.60 -11.11
CA ASP A 354 -7.69 -13.63 -9.99
C ASP A 354 -8.39 -14.05 -8.71
N ALA A 355 -7.64 -14.75 -7.87
CA ALA A 355 -8.09 -15.15 -6.55
C ALA A 355 -6.94 -14.96 -5.56
N SER A 356 -7.27 -14.47 -4.36
CA SER A 356 -6.27 -14.25 -3.32
C SER A 356 -6.85 -14.48 -1.93
N SER A 357 -5.97 -14.89 -1.02
CA SER A 357 -6.23 -14.99 0.41
C SER A 357 -5.07 -14.35 1.16
N ARG A 358 -5.39 -13.37 1.98
CA ARG A 358 -4.43 -12.68 2.84
C ARG A 358 -4.82 -12.87 4.29
N SER A 359 -3.88 -13.26 5.13
CA SER A 359 -3.99 -13.24 6.58
C SER A 359 -3.00 -12.25 7.17
N ALA A 360 -3.36 -11.58 8.25
CA ALA A 360 -2.50 -10.61 8.89
C ALA A 360 -2.74 -10.54 10.40
N ASN A 361 -1.65 -10.38 11.15
CA ASN A 361 -1.68 -9.98 12.56
C ASN A 361 -1.22 -8.52 12.64
N GLN A 362 -2.04 -7.69 13.26
CA GLN A 362 -1.76 -6.26 13.40
C GLN A 362 -1.27 -5.96 14.80
N LYS A 363 -0.15 -5.24 14.88
CA LYS A 363 0.40 -4.70 16.14
C LYS A 363 0.68 -3.20 15.96
N ASP A 364 -0.34 -2.51 15.48
CA ASP A 364 -0.25 -1.08 15.20
C ASP A 364 -0.07 -0.28 16.50
N ASN A 365 0.58 0.89 16.39
CA ASN A 365 0.87 1.81 17.47
C ASN A 365 1.87 1.33 18.55
N MET A 366 2.45 0.14 18.43
CA MET A 366 3.41 -0.35 19.43
C MET A 366 4.67 0.51 19.49
N ILE A 367 5.17 1.02 18.36
CA ILE A 367 6.32 1.95 18.34
C ILE A 367 6.03 3.21 19.13
N HIS A 368 4.83 3.78 19.00
CA HIS A 368 4.42 4.94 19.76
C HIS A 368 4.38 4.67 21.28
N ARG A 369 4.00 3.46 21.69
CA ARG A 369 4.03 3.03 23.08
C ARG A 369 5.46 2.85 23.60
N LEU A 370 6.34 2.27 22.78
CA LEU A 370 7.76 2.13 23.12
C LEU A 370 8.43 3.48 23.42
N ILE A 371 8.13 4.50 22.61
CA ILE A 371 8.65 5.87 22.83
C ILE A 371 8.16 6.45 24.16
N LYS A 372 6.95 6.11 24.60
CA LYS A 372 6.35 6.60 25.85
C LYS A 372 6.69 5.75 27.06
N MET A 373 7.26 4.55 26.84
CA MET A 373 7.56 3.65 27.94
C MET A 373 8.67 4.21 28.84
N ARG A 374 8.45 4.13 30.13
CA ARG A 374 9.43 4.57 31.12
C ARG A 374 10.59 3.56 31.16
N PRO A 375 11.83 4.01 31.01
CA PRO A 375 12.99 3.10 31.00
C PRO A 375 13.36 2.60 32.40
N ASP A 376 12.86 3.25 33.47
CA ASP A 376 13.05 2.86 34.87
C ASP A 376 11.95 1.91 35.37
N TYR A 377 11.17 1.31 34.46
CA TYR A 377 10.08 0.41 34.80
C TYR A 377 10.46 -1.02 34.39
N PRO A 378 10.40 -2.00 35.34
CA PRO A 378 10.75 -3.38 34.99
C PRO A 378 9.71 -4.01 34.08
N ALA A 379 10.18 -4.71 33.06
CA ALA A 379 9.32 -5.42 32.11
C ALA A 379 8.63 -6.63 32.74
N TYR A 380 9.31 -7.26 33.69
CA TYR A 380 8.86 -8.48 34.39
C TYR A 380 8.91 -8.30 35.88
N ASN A 381 8.01 -9.00 36.58
CA ASN A 381 8.05 -9.16 38.04
C ASN A 381 9.16 -10.15 38.42
N GLU A 382 9.48 -10.23 39.73
CA GLU A 382 10.47 -11.18 40.26
C GLU A 382 10.12 -12.66 39.98
N ASP A 383 8.83 -12.97 39.85
CA ASP A 383 8.33 -14.31 39.52
C ASP A 383 8.37 -14.62 38.02
N GLY A 384 8.88 -13.71 37.16
CA GLY A 384 8.96 -13.85 35.73
C GLY A 384 7.66 -13.53 34.97
N THR A 385 6.60 -13.11 35.66
CA THR A 385 5.38 -12.64 35.00
C THR A 385 5.58 -11.24 34.44
N ILE A 386 4.83 -10.87 33.40
CA ILE A 386 4.91 -9.53 32.84
C ILE A 386 4.39 -8.53 33.86
N ASN A 387 5.19 -7.51 34.15
CA ASN A 387 4.78 -6.46 35.06
C ASN A 387 3.68 -5.59 34.45
N THR A 388 2.51 -5.59 35.09
CA THR A 388 1.33 -4.84 34.64
C THR A 388 1.01 -3.63 35.50
N ILE A 389 1.82 -3.39 36.55
CA ILE A 389 1.59 -2.36 37.56
C ILE A 389 2.10 -1.00 37.07
N ASP A 390 1.54 -0.44 36.03
CA ASP A 390 1.70 0.98 35.75
C ASP A 390 0.32 1.63 35.57
N PHE A 391 0.05 2.59 36.42
CA PHE A 391 -1.19 3.34 36.38
C PHE A 391 -1.33 4.24 35.17
N TYR A 392 -0.22 4.68 34.57
CA TYR A 392 -0.22 5.63 33.47
C TYR A 392 0.11 5.03 32.10
N THR A 393 0.84 3.91 32.09
CA THR A 393 1.36 3.34 30.85
C THR A 393 1.27 1.82 30.89
N LYS A 394 0.44 1.28 30.03
CA LYS A 394 0.29 -0.16 29.85
C LYS A 394 1.59 -0.78 29.39
N ASN A 395 2.04 -1.87 30.04
CA ASN A 395 3.23 -2.58 29.60
C ASN A 395 3.02 -3.13 28.17
N PRO A 396 3.79 -2.70 27.19
CA PRO A 396 3.59 -3.09 25.80
C PRO A 396 3.79 -4.59 25.55
N LEU A 397 4.51 -5.31 26.40
CA LEU A 397 4.66 -6.77 26.30
C LEU A 397 3.34 -7.52 26.49
N VAL A 398 2.42 -6.99 27.28
CA VAL A 398 1.08 -7.58 27.40
C VAL A 398 0.30 -7.39 26.12
N GLU A 399 0.38 -6.20 25.51
CA GLU A 399 -0.30 -5.93 24.23
C GLU A 399 0.22 -6.75 23.07
N LEU A 400 1.49 -7.20 23.11
CA LEU A 400 1.99 -8.15 22.12
C LEU A 400 1.22 -9.47 22.12
N LYS A 401 0.67 -9.87 23.28
CA LYS A 401 -0.14 -11.09 23.41
C LYS A 401 -1.59 -10.90 22.96
N ASP A 402 -2.07 -9.66 22.85
CA ASP A 402 -3.43 -9.38 22.36
C ASP A 402 -3.59 -9.90 20.94
N LEU A 403 -4.75 -10.46 20.62
CA LEU A 403 -5.09 -10.90 19.27
C LEU A 403 -5.64 -9.72 18.46
N ASN A 404 -5.11 -9.52 17.29
CA ASN A 404 -5.70 -8.64 16.27
C ASN A 404 -5.42 -9.27 14.90
N TYR A 405 -6.22 -10.27 14.57
CA TYR A 405 -6.05 -11.12 13.39
C TYR A 405 -7.12 -10.82 12.36
N SER A 406 -6.71 -10.75 11.11
CA SER A 406 -7.64 -10.57 9.99
C SER A 406 -7.33 -11.55 8.85
N VAL A 407 -8.38 -11.96 8.15
CA VAL A 407 -8.28 -12.71 6.90
C VAL A 407 -9.16 -12.05 5.86
N SER A 408 -8.59 -11.75 4.69
CA SER A 408 -9.36 -11.30 3.53
C SER A 408 -9.20 -12.27 2.37
N ARG A 409 -10.32 -12.57 1.69
CA ARG A 409 -10.37 -13.42 0.50
C ARG A 409 -11.06 -12.65 -0.60
N ASN A 410 -10.45 -12.64 -1.79
CA ASN A 410 -10.99 -11.95 -2.94
C ASN A 410 -10.95 -12.88 -4.14
N ILE A 411 -12.01 -12.85 -4.92
CA ILE A 411 -12.12 -13.52 -6.21
C ILE A 411 -12.66 -12.49 -7.19
N ASN A 412 -12.00 -12.36 -8.30
CA ASN A 412 -12.39 -11.48 -9.39
C ASN A 412 -12.39 -12.28 -10.68
N ALA A 413 -13.47 -12.21 -11.44
CA ALA A 413 -13.62 -12.89 -12.71
C ALA A 413 -14.22 -11.92 -13.73
N SER A 414 -13.54 -11.73 -14.84
CA SER A 414 -13.95 -10.88 -15.95
C SER A 414 -13.93 -11.68 -17.25
N GLY A 415 -14.96 -11.56 -18.05
CA GLY A 415 -15.01 -12.12 -19.39
C GLY A 415 -15.49 -11.08 -20.40
N PHE A 416 -14.94 -11.10 -21.61
CA PHE A 416 -15.39 -10.23 -22.68
C PHE A 416 -15.56 -10.96 -24.00
N LEU A 417 -16.49 -10.44 -24.78
CA LEU A 417 -16.67 -10.77 -26.20
C LEU A 417 -16.47 -9.49 -27.02
N GLU A 418 -15.64 -9.57 -28.03
CA GLU A 418 -15.37 -8.48 -28.97
C GLU A 418 -15.72 -8.94 -30.40
N TYR A 419 -16.65 -8.24 -31.04
CA TYR A 419 -17.14 -8.57 -32.36
C TYR A 419 -16.89 -7.44 -33.34
N ASN A 420 -16.12 -7.70 -34.37
CA ASN A 420 -15.88 -6.79 -35.47
C ASN A 420 -17.07 -6.83 -36.45
N ILE A 421 -18.06 -5.94 -36.27
CA ILE A 421 -19.25 -5.83 -37.14
C ILE A 421 -18.80 -5.50 -38.56
N PHE A 422 -17.94 -4.48 -38.65
CA PHE A 422 -17.25 -4.06 -39.86
C PHE A 422 -15.78 -3.79 -39.55
N LYS A 423 -14.91 -3.64 -40.52
CA LYS A 423 -13.49 -3.30 -40.31
C LYS A 423 -13.29 -1.99 -39.55
N PHE A 424 -14.29 -1.13 -39.53
CA PHE A 424 -14.27 0.19 -38.88
C PHE A 424 -15.24 0.28 -37.66
N LEU A 425 -15.97 -0.77 -37.34
CA LEU A 425 -16.97 -0.77 -36.26
C LEU A 425 -16.85 -2.06 -35.44
N LYS A 426 -16.57 -1.89 -34.15
CA LYS A 426 -16.34 -2.95 -33.19
C LYS A 426 -17.29 -2.81 -32.02
N LEU A 427 -17.90 -3.90 -31.60
CA LEU A 427 -18.67 -4.03 -30.36
C LEU A 427 -17.90 -4.90 -29.37
N ARG A 428 -17.72 -4.41 -28.17
CA ARG A 428 -17.17 -5.20 -27.05
C ARG A 428 -18.17 -5.19 -25.89
N THR A 429 -18.51 -6.35 -25.38
CA THR A 429 -19.26 -6.53 -24.13
C THR A 429 -18.36 -7.20 -23.12
N THR A 430 -18.32 -6.65 -21.90
CA THR A 430 -17.52 -7.16 -20.79
C THR A 430 -18.41 -7.38 -19.59
N PHE A 431 -18.32 -8.54 -18.97
CA PHE A 431 -18.99 -8.87 -17.72
C PHE A 431 -17.93 -9.16 -16.66
N ASN A 432 -18.06 -8.50 -15.51
CA ASN A 432 -17.18 -8.71 -14.39
C ASN A 432 -17.99 -9.01 -13.12
N ALA A 433 -17.50 -9.98 -12.34
CA ALA A 433 -18.02 -10.33 -11.03
C ALA A 433 -16.87 -10.35 -10.02
N GLN A 434 -17.02 -9.61 -8.92
CA GLN A 434 -16.07 -9.57 -7.82
C GLN A 434 -16.76 -10.03 -6.54
N TYR A 435 -16.07 -10.86 -5.79
CA TYR A 435 -16.46 -11.26 -4.44
C TYR A 435 -15.32 -10.99 -3.48
N GLY A 436 -15.61 -10.30 -2.40
CA GLY A 436 -14.70 -10.07 -1.31
C GLY A 436 -15.31 -10.50 0.03
N ASN A 437 -14.52 -11.17 0.86
CA ASN A 437 -14.87 -11.47 2.25
C ASN A 437 -13.70 -11.07 3.14
N ALA A 438 -13.98 -10.32 4.19
CA ALA A 438 -13.02 -9.95 5.22
C ALA A 438 -13.56 -10.32 6.59
N LYS A 439 -12.76 -11.08 7.33
CA LYS A 439 -12.99 -11.41 8.73
C LYS A 439 -11.93 -10.79 9.59
N SER A 440 -12.30 -10.20 10.72
CA SER A 440 -11.35 -9.80 11.74
C SER A 440 -11.77 -10.28 13.12
N GLU A 441 -10.78 -10.65 13.92
CA GLU A 441 -10.91 -11.11 15.29
C GLU A 441 -9.95 -10.32 16.15
N SER A 442 -10.47 -9.76 17.22
CA SER A 442 -9.64 -9.09 18.22
C SER A 442 -9.98 -9.61 19.61
N PHE A 443 -8.94 -9.75 20.42
CA PHE A 443 -9.06 -10.10 21.82
C PHE A 443 -8.05 -9.31 22.63
N THR A 444 -8.55 -8.55 23.60
CA THR A 444 -7.76 -7.76 24.53
C THR A 444 -7.77 -8.43 25.88
N ARG A 445 -6.58 -8.73 26.38
CA ARG A 445 -6.36 -9.36 27.67
C ARG A 445 -6.61 -8.41 28.84
N ARG A 446 -6.78 -8.97 30.02
CA ARG A 446 -6.85 -8.17 31.25
C ARG A 446 -5.54 -7.45 31.51
N TYR A 447 -5.67 -6.27 32.08
CA TYR A 447 -4.56 -5.46 32.54
C TYR A 447 -4.85 -4.98 33.95
N TYR A 448 -3.86 -4.43 34.59
CA TYR A 448 -3.99 -3.93 35.97
C TYR A 448 -5.16 -2.95 36.18
N ASP A 449 -5.41 -2.09 35.22
CA ASP A 449 -6.47 -1.07 35.28
C ASP A 449 -7.82 -1.54 34.72
N SER A 450 -7.87 -2.75 34.22
CA SER A 450 -9.07 -3.35 33.61
C SER A 450 -9.23 -4.79 34.06
N ASP A 451 -10.18 -5.02 34.98
CA ASP A 451 -10.58 -6.36 35.40
C ASP A 451 -11.30 -7.15 34.29
N THR A 452 -11.49 -6.55 33.13
CA THR A 452 -12.28 -7.15 32.06
C THR A 452 -11.46 -7.34 30.77
N ASN A 453 -11.38 -8.57 30.32
CA ASN A 453 -10.97 -8.89 28.95
C ASN A 453 -12.14 -8.67 27.98
N SER A 454 -11.81 -8.43 26.73
CA SER A 454 -12.81 -8.16 25.70
C SER A 454 -12.43 -8.81 24.37
N GLY A 455 -13.42 -9.31 23.65
CA GLY A 455 -13.25 -9.86 22.33
C GLY A 455 -14.28 -9.31 21.35
N SER A 456 -13.88 -9.20 20.08
CA SER A 456 -14.81 -8.86 19.02
C SER A 456 -14.51 -9.62 17.74
N GLN A 457 -15.56 -9.89 16.98
CA GLN A 457 -15.48 -10.45 15.64
C GLN A 457 -16.25 -9.55 14.67
N LYS A 458 -15.70 -9.39 13.48
CA LYS A 458 -16.35 -8.71 12.36
C LYS A 458 -16.28 -9.60 11.13
N ASP A 459 -17.35 -9.65 10.37
CA ASP A 459 -17.42 -10.29 9.06
C ASP A 459 -18.05 -9.32 8.07
N ALA A 460 -17.43 -9.18 6.93
CA ALA A 460 -17.98 -8.38 5.87
C ALA A 460 -17.78 -9.05 4.53
N GLN A 461 -18.80 -8.94 3.71
CA GLN A 461 -18.86 -9.49 2.37
C GLN A 461 -19.26 -8.40 1.41
N ASN A 462 -18.62 -8.35 0.28
CA ASN A 462 -19.01 -7.47 -0.82
C ASN A 462 -19.10 -8.23 -2.13
N TYR A 463 -20.11 -7.89 -2.89
CA TYR A 463 -20.32 -8.36 -4.25
C TYR A 463 -20.38 -7.16 -5.17
N THR A 464 -19.63 -7.20 -6.24
CA THR A 464 -19.70 -6.19 -7.30
C THR A 464 -19.89 -6.88 -8.64
N ILE A 465 -20.87 -6.42 -9.40
CA ILE A 465 -21.13 -6.87 -10.76
C ILE A 465 -21.04 -5.65 -11.66
N VAL A 466 -20.25 -5.74 -12.72
CA VAL A 466 -20.14 -4.70 -13.75
C VAL A 466 -20.40 -5.30 -15.12
N TRP A 467 -21.27 -4.65 -15.88
CA TRP A 467 -21.55 -5.03 -17.27
C TRP A 467 -21.37 -3.82 -18.16
N ASP A 468 -20.34 -3.87 -19.00
CA ASP A 468 -19.95 -2.81 -19.93
C ASP A 468 -20.22 -3.21 -21.37
N ASN A 469 -20.74 -2.28 -22.15
CA ASN A 469 -20.94 -2.42 -23.58
C ASN A 469 -20.32 -1.23 -24.29
N LEU A 470 -19.40 -1.48 -25.23
CA LEU A 470 -18.65 -0.47 -25.94
C LEU A 470 -18.79 -0.64 -27.44
N LEU A 471 -19.32 0.37 -28.12
CA LEU A 471 -19.32 0.45 -29.58
C LEU A 471 -18.24 1.43 -30.00
N THR A 472 -17.23 0.94 -30.72
CA THR A 472 -16.09 1.74 -31.17
C THR A 472 -16.08 1.81 -32.71
N PHE A 473 -16.03 3.04 -33.20
CA PHE A 473 -15.86 3.36 -34.60
C PHE A 473 -14.45 3.90 -34.81
N TYR A 474 -13.75 3.39 -35.85
CA TYR A 474 -12.42 3.85 -36.24
C TYR A 474 -12.31 3.94 -37.74
N LYS A 475 -11.93 5.11 -38.30
CA LYS A 475 -11.76 5.27 -39.73
C LYS A 475 -10.68 6.29 -40.06
N THR A 476 -9.70 5.86 -40.87
CA THR A 476 -8.69 6.73 -41.48
C THR A 476 -9.11 7.08 -42.90
N MET A 477 -9.11 8.37 -43.24
CA MET A 477 -9.47 8.93 -44.54
C MET A 477 -8.38 9.91 -44.99
N GLY A 478 -7.36 9.41 -45.69
CA GLY A 478 -6.21 10.20 -46.10
C GLY A 478 -5.44 10.75 -44.89
N LYS A 479 -5.49 12.08 -44.67
CA LYS A 479 -4.86 12.75 -43.51
C LYS A 479 -5.75 12.86 -42.29
N HIS A 480 -6.96 12.32 -42.34
CA HIS A 480 -7.96 12.42 -41.28
C HIS A 480 -8.12 11.08 -40.57
N ASP A 481 -7.89 11.03 -39.27
CA ASP A 481 -8.21 9.88 -38.43
C ASP A 481 -9.35 10.26 -37.48
N LEU A 482 -10.41 9.50 -37.52
CA LEU A 482 -11.58 9.65 -36.69
C LEU A 482 -11.77 8.38 -35.84
N GLN A 483 -11.82 8.56 -34.53
CA GLN A 483 -12.22 7.53 -33.60
C GLN A 483 -13.39 8.04 -32.76
N ALA A 484 -14.45 7.26 -32.67
CA ALA A 484 -15.60 7.56 -31.82
C ALA A 484 -15.96 6.33 -31.00
N MET A 485 -16.38 6.52 -29.78
CA MET A 485 -16.81 5.47 -28.88
C MET A 485 -18.10 5.87 -28.18
N LEU A 486 -19.04 4.93 -28.11
CA LEU A 486 -20.23 5.01 -27.30
C LEU A 486 -20.19 3.87 -26.28
N GLY A 487 -20.37 4.19 -25.02
CA GLY A 487 -20.30 3.25 -23.92
C GLY A 487 -21.60 3.25 -23.10
N HIS A 488 -21.95 2.07 -22.61
CA HIS A 488 -23.00 1.83 -21.64
C HIS A 488 -22.42 0.91 -20.55
N SER A 489 -22.59 1.31 -19.29
CA SER A 489 -22.11 0.57 -18.14
C SER A 489 -23.22 0.44 -17.10
N VAL A 490 -23.37 -0.76 -16.57
CA VAL A 490 -24.24 -1.05 -15.42
C VAL A 490 -23.37 -1.65 -14.33
N GLU A 491 -23.47 -1.08 -13.14
CA GLU A 491 -22.75 -1.54 -11.97
C GLU A 491 -23.70 -1.75 -10.81
N HIS A 492 -23.50 -2.84 -10.08
CA HIS A 492 -24.22 -3.14 -8.85
C HIS A 492 -23.23 -3.57 -7.79
N ILE A 493 -23.24 -2.88 -6.64
CA ILE A 493 -22.42 -3.17 -5.47
C ILE A 493 -23.35 -3.51 -4.32
N SER A 494 -23.06 -4.59 -3.61
CA SER A 494 -23.77 -4.99 -2.40
C SER A 494 -22.76 -5.32 -1.31
N THR A 495 -22.97 -4.80 -0.11
CA THR A 495 -22.14 -5.04 1.05
C THR A 495 -22.98 -5.52 2.22
N ASP A 496 -22.59 -6.63 2.82
CA ASP A 496 -23.11 -7.19 4.05
C ASP A 496 -22.04 -7.08 5.13
N TYR A 497 -22.39 -6.53 6.28
CA TYR A 497 -21.51 -6.37 7.43
C TYR A 497 -22.17 -6.87 8.69
N MET A 498 -21.42 -7.62 9.49
CA MET A 498 -21.81 -8.07 10.82
C MET A 498 -20.65 -7.89 11.80
N SER A 499 -20.94 -7.46 13.01
CA SER A 499 -20.00 -7.46 14.12
C SER A 499 -20.65 -7.85 15.41
N ALA A 500 -19.89 -8.52 16.26
CA ALA A 500 -20.31 -8.87 17.60
C ALA A 500 -19.13 -8.73 18.56
N SER A 501 -19.41 -8.41 19.82
CA SER A 501 -18.41 -8.25 20.86
C SER A 501 -18.87 -8.91 22.16
N GLY A 502 -17.92 -9.19 23.04
CA GLY A 502 -18.18 -9.75 24.37
C GLY A 502 -17.09 -9.36 25.36
N THR A 503 -17.38 -9.46 26.63
CA THR A 503 -16.46 -9.18 27.74
C THR A 503 -16.58 -10.23 28.83
N ASN A 504 -15.65 -10.20 29.77
CA ASN A 504 -15.60 -11.13 30.91
C ASN A 504 -15.44 -12.58 30.47
N TYR A 505 -14.40 -12.87 29.72
CA TYR A 505 -14.04 -14.24 29.38
C TYR A 505 -13.41 -14.95 30.58
N PRO A 506 -13.58 -16.28 30.72
CA PRO A 506 -13.08 -17.03 31.87
C PRO A 506 -11.58 -16.94 32.05
N ASP A 507 -10.83 -16.96 30.94
CA ASP A 507 -9.38 -16.80 30.90
C ASP A 507 -8.95 -15.92 29.73
N ASP A 508 -7.65 -15.66 29.62
CA ASP A 508 -7.08 -14.77 28.61
C ASP A 508 -6.35 -15.50 27.48
N ASP A 509 -6.17 -16.81 27.56
CA ASP A 509 -5.31 -17.56 26.65
C ASP A 509 -6.04 -18.66 25.86
N ILE A 510 -6.99 -19.37 26.48
CA ILE A 510 -7.61 -20.56 25.89
C ILE A 510 -9.02 -20.26 25.37
N LEU A 511 -9.89 -19.69 26.21
CA LEU A 511 -11.31 -19.47 25.91
C LEU A 511 -11.56 -18.07 25.37
N THR A 512 -10.86 -17.70 24.29
CA THR A 512 -10.90 -16.35 23.69
C THR A 512 -11.95 -16.22 22.56
N ASN A 513 -12.61 -17.29 22.19
CA ASN A 513 -13.67 -17.27 21.18
C ASN A 513 -14.92 -16.53 21.68
N LEU A 514 -15.61 -15.82 20.82
CA LEU A 514 -16.72 -14.92 21.17
C LEU A 514 -17.83 -15.62 21.96
N GLY A 515 -18.08 -16.92 21.73
CA GLY A 515 -19.05 -17.71 22.45
C GLY A 515 -18.74 -17.94 23.93
N SER A 516 -17.48 -17.76 24.36
CA SER A 516 -17.02 -17.93 25.74
C SER A 516 -17.18 -16.68 26.61
N ALA A 517 -17.62 -15.55 26.04
CA ALA A 517 -17.84 -14.32 26.78
C ALA A 517 -19.00 -14.46 27.77
N ALA A 518 -18.74 -14.22 29.05
CA ALA A 518 -19.78 -14.23 30.07
C ALA A 518 -20.79 -13.09 29.91
N LYS A 519 -20.33 -11.95 29.37
CA LYS A 519 -21.17 -10.80 29.10
C LYS A 519 -21.18 -10.47 27.60
N ARG A 520 -22.36 -10.55 27.00
CA ARG A 520 -22.58 -10.16 25.60
C ARG A 520 -22.43 -8.64 25.47
N GLY A 521 -21.66 -8.22 24.46
CA GLY A 521 -21.49 -6.83 24.11
C GLY A 521 -22.43 -6.38 22.99
N LYS A 522 -21.95 -5.44 22.19
CA LYS A 522 -22.73 -4.91 21.05
C LYS A 522 -22.77 -5.93 19.91
N MET A 523 -23.94 -6.06 19.30
CA MET A 523 -24.13 -6.74 18.03
C MET A 523 -24.61 -5.70 17.02
N ASN A 524 -24.00 -5.66 15.85
CA ASN A 524 -24.37 -4.74 14.78
C ASN A 524 -24.36 -5.49 13.45
N SER A 525 -25.32 -5.17 12.59
CA SER A 525 -25.34 -5.63 11.22
C SER A 525 -25.84 -4.51 10.31
N ASN A 526 -25.29 -4.44 9.12
CA ASN A 526 -25.68 -3.48 8.10
C ASN A 526 -25.64 -4.14 6.72
N LYS A 527 -26.64 -3.82 5.90
CA LYS A 527 -26.68 -4.18 4.49
C LYS A 527 -26.82 -2.92 3.67
N SER A 528 -25.99 -2.78 2.67
CA SER A 528 -26.06 -1.66 1.73
C SER A 528 -25.95 -2.17 0.30
N ALA A 529 -26.65 -1.52 -0.60
CA ALA A 529 -26.55 -1.77 -2.02
C ALA A 529 -26.60 -0.46 -2.78
N ALA A 530 -25.83 -0.39 -3.86
CA ALA A 530 -25.83 0.74 -4.78
C ALA A 530 -25.80 0.23 -6.21
N SER A 531 -26.49 0.93 -7.11
CA SER A 531 -26.44 0.65 -8.55
C SER A 531 -26.16 1.94 -9.30
N LEU A 532 -25.31 1.85 -10.31
CA LEU A 532 -24.97 2.94 -11.19
C LEU A 532 -25.20 2.50 -12.64
N VAL A 533 -25.92 3.32 -13.39
CA VAL A 533 -26.06 3.16 -14.85
C VAL A 533 -25.45 4.38 -15.50
N SER A 534 -24.54 4.15 -16.45
CA SER A 534 -23.82 5.21 -17.11
C SER A 534 -23.90 5.04 -18.64
N VAL A 535 -24.09 6.16 -19.32
CA VAL A 535 -23.93 6.25 -20.78
C VAL A 535 -22.90 7.34 -21.05
N PHE A 536 -21.90 7.03 -21.86
CA PHE A 536 -20.83 7.97 -22.16
C PHE A 536 -20.40 7.86 -23.62
N ALA A 537 -19.87 8.95 -24.16
CA ALA A 537 -19.33 9.00 -25.51
C ALA A 537 -18.01 9.75 -25.53
N ARG A 538 -17.13 9.33 -26.43
CA ARG A 538 -15.85 9.99 -26.69
C ARG A 538 -15.62 10.07 -28.19
N ALA A 539 -15.16 11.19 -28.67
CA ALA A 539 -14.72 11.34 -30.06
C ALA A 539 -13.30 11.91 -30.08
N GLN A 540 -12.47 11.37 -30.93
CA GLN A 540 -11.12 11.85 -31.18
C GLN A 540 -10.95 12.06 -32.68
N TYR A 541 -10.43 13.22 -33.04
CA TYR A 541 -10.11 13.56 -34.42
C TYR A 541 -8.66 13.98 -34.53
N LYS A 542 -7.92 13.39 -35.48
CA LYS A 542 -6.53 13.71 -35.75
C LYS A 542 -6.36 14.08 -37.22
N TYR A 543 -5.70 15.21 -37.45
CA TYR A 543 -5.39 15.69 -38.79
C TYR A 543 -3.89 15.71 -39.04
N ASN A 544 -3.45 14.97 -40.05
CA ASN A 544 -2.08 14.90 -40.56
C ASN A 544 -1.03 14.62 -39.46
N ASP A 545 -1.37 13.83 -38.44
CA ASP A 545 -0.56 13.50 -37.26
C ASP A 545 -0.05 14.74 -36.46
N ARG A 546 -0.65 15.93 -36.67
CA ARG A 546 -0.21 17.20 -36.06
C ARG A 546 -1.25 17.85 -35.18
N TYR A 547 -2.52 17.76 -35.55
CA TYR A 547 -3.61 18.41 -34.84
C TYR A 547 -4.51 17.34 -34.27
N LEU A 548 -4.68 17.33 -32.96
CA LEU A 548 -5.50 16.40 -32.22
C LEU A 548 -6.61 17.17 -31.48
N LEU A 549 -7.84 16.70 -31.61
CA LEU A 549 -9.02 17.16 -30.87
C LEU A 549 -9.64 15.95 -30.19
N THR A 550 -9.94 16.08 -28.89
CA THR A 550 -10.63 15.05 -28.10
C THR A 550 -11.84 15.63 -27.44
#